data_7a3a321af9b197c67e0f4fcd211d8e6b
#
_entry.id   7a3a321af9b197c67e0f4fcd211d8e6b
#
_cell.length_a   1.000
_cell.length_b   1.000
_cell.length_c   1.000
_cell.angle_alpha   90.00
_cell.angle_beta   90.00
_cell.angle_gamma   90.00
#
_symmetry.space_group_name_H-M   'P 1'
#
loop_
_entity.id
_entity.type
_entity.pdbx_description
1 polymer ?
#
loop_
_entity_poly.entity_id
_entity_poly.type
_entity_poly.pdbx_seq_one_letter_code
_entity_poly.pdbx_strand_id
1 'polypeptide(L)'
;MNKQSFDDATRWIYRGVWAVLVRWFRVPEQPPNLPVAPGERLESFRPAPGFLRYLKLQFWIGISLINIALMTVWIVIAVLLPLVGGLLAPLLLVFIILPNVVAYIAIHLRFDTTWYVMTERSLRIRRGIWVLHETTITFENVQNVVVNQGPVQRYFGIANVVVETAGGGGGGGGPHGQHHGTSGAHQGLLEGVSNAEEIRDLILRRLRRSTTSGLGDEAAVESPHTWLPEHVFVLREIRSLLQTSQ
;
A
#
# COMPACT_ATOMS: atom_id res chain seq x y z
N MET A 1 38.74 12.00 -18.01
CA MET A 1 37.74 10.90 -17.98
C MET A 1 36.38 11.54 -17.79
N ASN A 2 35.51 11.50 -18.81
CA ASN A 2 34.34 12.37 -18.94
C ASN A 2 33.22 11.87 -18.02
N LYS A 3 32.60 12.76 -17.22
CA LYS A 3 31.54 12.46 -16.27
C LYS A 3 30.34 11.75 -16.93
N GLN A 4 30.09 12.06 -18.21
CA GLN A 4 29.05 11.40 -19.01
C GLN A 4 29.32 9.92 -19.30
N SER A 5 30.58 9.53 -19.58
CA SER A 5 30.90 8.11 -19.83
C SER A 5 30.82 7.24 -18.57
N PHE A 6 31.02 7.83 -17.40
CA PHE A 6 30.85 7.13 -16.12
C PHE A 6 29.36 6.92 -15.80
N ASP A 7 28.53 7.91 -16.07
CA ASP A 7 27.08 7.82 -15.89
C ASP A 7 26.43 6.83 -16.86
N ASP A 8 26.92 6.75 -18.10
CA ASP A 8 26.39 5.82 -19.10
C ASP A 8 26.83 4.37 -18.83
N ALA A 9 28.07 4.16 -18.40
CA ALA A 9 28.55 2.85 -17.97
C ALA A 9 27.82 2.36 -16.72
N THR A 10 27.58 3.25 -15.76
CA THR A 10 26.82 2.94 -14.55
C THR A 10 25.37 2.60 -14.88
N ARG A 11 24.74 3.32 -15.80
CA ARG A 11 23.38 3.01 -16.27
C ARG A 11 23.30 1.70 -17.03
N TRP A 12 24.31 1.36 -17.83
CA TRP A 12 24.36 0.12 -18.58
C TRP A 12 24.54 -1.10 -17.66
N ILE A 13 25.47 -1.03 -16.71
CA ILE A 13 25.66 -2.06 -15.67
C ILE A 13 24.40 -2.20 -14.82
N TYR A 14 23.79 -1.08 -14.44
CA TYR A 14 22.59 -1.06 -13.67
C TYR A 14 21.41 -1.71 -14.40
N ARG A 15 21.23 -1.42 -15.70
CA ARG A 15 20.22 -2.05 -16.54
C ARG A 15 20.46 -3.55 -16.73
N GLY A 16 21.73 -3.96 -16.92
CA GLY A 16 22.10 -5.35 -17.11
C GLY A 16 21.90 -6.20 -15.84
N VAL A 17 22.45 -5.75 -14.72
CA VAL A 17 22.31 -6.42 -13.42
C VAL A 17 20.83 -6.43 -12.99
N TRP A 18 20.13 -5.31 -13.19
CA TRP A 18 18.71 -5.21 -12.88
C TRP A 18 17.86 -6.15 -13.73
N ALA A 19 18.10 -6.24 -15.01
CA ALA A 19 17.40 -7.16 -15.91
C ALA A 19 17.58 -8.63 -15.49
N VAL A 20 18.80 -9.01 -15.06
CA VAL A 20 19.08 -10.35 -14.55
C VAL A 20 18.36 -10.61 -13.24
N LEU A 21 18.35 -9.64 -12.32
CA LEU A 21 17.66 -9.76 -11.03
C LEU A 21 16.15 -9.84 -11.20
N VAL A 22 15.54 -8.96 -12.01
CA VAL A 22 14.12 -8.97 -12.35
C VAL A 22 13.71 -10.31 -12.97
N ARG A 23 14.56 -10.86 -13.86
CA ARG A 23 14.33 -12.16 -14.48
C ARG A 23 14.48 -13.32 -13.48
N TRP A 24 15.46 -13.25 -12.59
CA TRP A 24 15.69 -14.28 -11.58
C TRP A 24 14.60 -14.29 -10.51
N PHE A 25 14.17 -13.13 -10.07
CA PHE A 25 13.06 -12.98 -9.11
C PHE A 25 11.67 -13.07 -9.76
N ARG A 26 11.60 -13.27 -11.09
CA ARG A 26 10.32 -13.34 -11.84
C ARG A 26 9.36 -12.22 -11.46
N VAL A 27 9.89 -11.00 -11.39
CA VAL A 27 9.07 -9.81 -11.06
C VAL A 27 7.98 -9.67 -12.12
N PRO A 28 6.69 -9.73 -11.74
CA PRO A 28 5.60 -9.60 -12.70
C PRO A 28 5.53 -8.15 -13.18
N GLU A 29 5.77 -7.93 -14.47
CA GLU A 29 5.67 -6.62 -15.11
C GLU A 29 4.22 -6.17 -15.32
N GLN A 30 3.27 -7.10 -15.22
CA GLN A 30 1.85 -6.84 -15.46
C GLN A 30 1.09 -6.66 -14.15
N PRO A 31 0.07 -5.78 -14.14
CA PRO A 31 -0.83 -5.66 -13.01
C PRO A 31 -1.51 -7.02 -12.72
N PRO A 32 -1.90 -7.28 -11.47
CA PRO A 32 -2.62 -8.50 -11.14
C PRO A 32 -3.95 -8.55 -11.89
N ASN A 33 -4.24 -9.72 -12.51
CA ASN A 33 -5.51 -9.93 -13.18
C ASN A 33 -6.64 -10.01 -12.15
N LEU A 34 -7.62 -9.11 -12.26
CA LEU A 34 -8.89 -9.23 -11.55
C LEU A 34 -9.93 -9.81 -12.50
N PRO A 35 -10.81 -10.72 -12.04
CA PRO A 35 -12.01 -11.04 -12.81
C PRO A 35 -12.88 -9.79 -12.85
N VAL A 36 -12.95 -9.18 -14.03
CA VAL A 36 -13.71 -7.96 -14.30
C VAL A 36 -15.00 -8.36 -14.99
N ALA A 37 -16.13 -7.84 -14.52
CA ALA A 37 -17.41 -8.04 -15.21
C ALA A 37 -17.39 -7.31 -16.57
N PRO A 38 -18.11 -7.79 -17.59
CA PRO A 38 -18.18 -7.14 -18.88
C PRO A 38 -18.67 -5.69 -18.73
N GLY A 39 -17.83 -4.71 -19.16
CA GLY A 39 -18.14 -3.28 -19.06
C GLY A 39 -17.59 -2.57 -17.80
N GLU A 40 -16.99 -3.27 -16.85
CA GLU A 40 -16.40 -2.68 -15.65
C GLU A 40 -15.05 -2.02 -15.96
N ARG A 41 -14.81 -0.82 -15.46
CA ARG A 41 -13.55 -0.09 -15.64
C ARG A 41 -12.51 -0.57 -14.63
N LEU A 42 -11.35 -0.96 -15.15
CA LEU A 42 -10.19 -1.35 -14.36
C LEU A 42 -9.19 -0.18 -14.37
N GLU A 43 -8.90 0.33 -13.18
CA GLU A 43 -7.88 1.36 -12.98
C GLU A 43 -6.70 0.73 -12.23
N SER A 44 -5.52 0.75 -12.85
CA SER A 44 -4.30 0.26 -12.24
C SER A 44 -3.29 1.40 -12.06
N PHE A 45 -2.68 1.49 -10.90
CA PHE A 45 -1.67 2.50 -10.61
C PHE A 45 -0.56 1.95 -9.73
N ARG A 46 0.57 2.64 -9.73
CA ARG A 46 1.76 2.32 -8.94
C ARG A 46 2.00 3.39 -7.88
N PRO A 47 2.83 3.10 -6.86
CA PRO A 47 3.32 4.13 -5.97
C PRO A 47 4.00 5.27 -6.73
N ALA A 48 3.92 6.47 -6.19
CA ALA A 48 4.55 7.65 -6.78
C ALA A 48 6.09 7.53 -6.76
N PRO A 49 6.82 8.17 -7.70
CA PRO A 49 8.29 8.17 -7.68
C PRO A 49 8.90 8.72 -6.39
N GLY A 50 8.17 9.60 -5.70
CA GLY A 50 8.51 10.11 -4.37
C GLY A 50 8.65 9.00 -3.33
N PHE A 51 7.89 7.92 -3.45
CA PHE A 51 7.96 6.77 -2.56
C PHE A 51 9.31 6.06 -2.62
N LEU A 52 9.85 5.86 -3.83
CA LEU A 52 11.19 5.28 -3.97
C LEU A 52 12.27 6.14 -3.31
N ARG A 53 12.18 7.47 -3.46
CA ARG A 53 13.12 8.41 -2.81
C ARG A 53 12.99 8.36 -1.28
N TYR A 54 11.77 8.30 -0.79
CA TYR A 54 11.48 8.15 0.64
C TYR A 54 12.06 6.84 1.21
N LEU A 55 11.86 5.70 0.54
CA LEU A 55 12.43 4.41 0.94
C LEU A 55 13.95 4.44 0.95
N LYS A 56 14.57 5.04 -0.07
CA LYS A 56 16.02 5.22 -0.12
C LYS A 56 16.55 6.07 1.04
N LEU A 57 15.89 7.20 1.33
CA LEU A 57 16.29 8.05 2.45
C LEU A 57 16.22 7.28 3.78
N GLN A 58 15.12 6.61 4.03
CA GLN A 58 14.91 5.84 5.26
C GLN A 58 15.95 4.73 5.40
N PHE A 59 16.26 4.05 4.30
CA PHE A 59 17.32 3.04 4.25
C PHE A 59 18.69 3.64 4.55
N TRP A 60 19.06 4.75 3.87
CA TRP A 60 20.37 5.38 4.07
C TRP A 60 20.58 5.86 5.50
N ILE A 61 19.55 6.39 6.13
CA ILE A 61 19.61 6.78 7.55
C ILE A 61 19.87 5.54 8.43
N GLY A 62 19.07 4.48 8.26
CA GLY A 62 19.20 3.27 9.07
C GLY A 62 20.55 2.58 8.91
N ILE A 63 20.99 2.37 7.67
CA ILE A 63 22.24 1.67 7.38
C ILE A 63 23.48 2.49 7.79
N SER A 64 23.41 3.83 7.65
CA SER A 64 24.50 4.71 8.09
C SER A 64 24.73 4.62 9.59
N LEU A 65 23.69 4.55 10.40
CA LEU A 65 23.82 4.37 11.86
C LEU A 65 24.49 3.03 12.18
N ILE A 66 24.11 1.95 11.52
CA ILE A 66 24.70 0.63 11.69
C ILE A 66 26.18 0.63 11.26
N ASN A 67 26.48 1.22 10.11
CA ASN A 67 27.84 1.29 9.59
C ASN A 67 28.75 2.14 10.49
N ILE A 68 28.26 3.25 11.03
CA ILE A 68 29.02 4.09 11.98
C ILE A 68 29.31 3.28 13.26
N ALA A 69 28.34 2.56 13.80
CA ALA A 69 28.55 1.71 14.98
C ALA A 69 29.60 0.62 14.72
N LEU A 70 29.51 -0.10 13.59
CA LEU A 70 30.47 -1.13 13.20
C LEU A 70 31.89 -0.57 13.03
N MET A 71 32.01 0.58 12.35
CA MET A 71 33.30 1.28 12.18
C MET A 71 33.89 1.71 13.51
N THR A 72 33.08 2.23 14.40
CA THR A 72 33.55 2.66 15.74
C THR A 72 34.10 1.47 16.52
N VAL A 73 33.37 0.34 16.55
CA VAL A 73 33.84 -0.89 17.21
C VAL A 73 35.14 -1.39 16.59
N TRP A 74 35.21 -1.41 15.26
CA TRP A 74 36.41 -1.86 14.57
C TRP A 74 37.62 -0.95 14.85
N ILE A 75 37.47 0.38 14.88
CA ILE A 75 38.52 1.33 15.19
C ILE A 75 39.08 1.05 16.62
N VAL A 76 38.20 0.84 17.59
CA VAL A 76 38.62 0.50 18.98
C VAL A 76 39.45 -0.78 18.98
N ILE A 77 39.01 -1.83 18.29
CA ILE A 77 39.74 -3.09 18.17
C ILE A 77 41.10 -2.89 17.49
N ALA A 78 41.14 -2.13 16.40
CA ALA A 78 42.36 -1.88 15.64
C ALA A 78 43.41 -1.07 16.45
N VAL A 79 42.95 -0.16 17.29
CA VAL A 79 43.84 0.60 18.19
C VAL A 79 44.39 -0.26 19.34
N LEU A 80 43.53 -1.07 19.97
CA LEU A 80 43.92 -1.90 21.11
C LEU A 80 44.71 -3.15 20.69
N LEU A 81 44.34 -3.75 19.57
CA LEU A 81 44.89 -5.00 19.03
C LEU A 81 45.15 -4.90 17.52
N PRO A 82 46.27 -4.24 17.12
CA PRO A 82 46.49 -3.90 15.69
C PRO A 82 46.51 -5.12 14.75
N LEU A 83 47.06 -6.25 15.19
CA LEU A 83 47.09 -7.48 14.38
C LEU A 83 45.70 -8.04 14.16
N VAL A 84 44.86 -8.03 15.19
CA VAL A 84 43.45 -8.49 15.11
C VAL A 84 42.62 -7.54 14.28
N GLY A 85 42.77 -6.23 14.45
CA GLY A 85 42.11 -5.21 13.68
C GLY A 85 42.42 -5.29 12.17
N GLY A 86 43.70 -5.54 11.83
CA GLY A 86 44.13 -5.77 10.48
C GLY A 86 43.52 -7.02 9.85
N LEU A 87 43.45 -8.13 10.57
CA LEU A 87 42.87 -9.38 10.13
C LEU A 87 41.34 -9.26 9.93
N LEU A 88 40.66 -8.45 10.77
CA LEU A 88 39.23 -8.25 10.70
C LEU A 88 38.80 -7.25 9.62
N ALA A 89 39.72 -6.41 9.12
CA ALA A 89 39.40 -5.37 8.15
C ALA A 89 38.70 -5.89 6.87
N PRO A 90 39.16 -6.95 6.19
CA PRO A 90 38.48 -7.47 5.00
C PRO A 90 37.08 -8.04 5.33
N LEU A 91 36.95 -8.66 6.50
CA LEU A 91 35.66 -9.19 6.96
C LEU A 91 34.66 -8.05 7.20
N LEU A 92 35.08 -6.99 7.87
CA LEU A 92 34.27 -5.79 8.08
C LEU A 92 33.80 -5.18 6.75
N LEU A 93 34.69 -5.11 5.78
CA LEU A 93 34.39 -4.57 4.46
C LEU A 93 33.27 -5.35 3.76
N VAL A 94 33.31 -6.66 3.83
CA VAL A 94 32.25 -7.54 3.32
C VAL A 94 30.93 -7.30 4.11
N PHE A 95 30.99 -7.21 5.42
CA PHE A 95 29.81 -6.96 6.26
C PHE A 95 29.18 -5.56 6.02
N ILE A 96 29.96 -4.59 5.58
CA ILE A 96 29.45 -3.28 5.18
C ILE A 96 28.86 -3.34 3.77
N ILE A 97 29.60 -3.84 2.80
CA ILE A 97 29.18 -3.74 1.38
C ILE A 97 28.00 -4.66 1.07
N LEU A 98 28.05 -5.93 1.48
CA LEU A 98 27.07 -6.93 1.07
C LEU A 98 25.63 -6.59 1.51
N PRO A 99 25.34 -6.23 2.78
CA PRO A 99 23.99 -5.85 3.16
C PRO A 99 23.50 -4.58 2.48
N ASN A 100 24.40 -3.61 2.25
CA ASN A 100 24.05 -2.38 1.54
C ASN A 100 23.56 -2.66 0.11
N VAL A 101 24.25 -3.54 -0.62
CA VAL A 101 23.86 -3.92 -1.99
C VAL A 101 22.53 -4.68 -1.98
N VAL A 102 22.41 -5.68 -1.10
CA VAL A 102 21.19 -6.50 -1.00
C VAL A 102 19.98 -5.64 -0.66
N ALA A 103 20.10 -4.75 0.31
CA ALA A 103 19.00 -3.90 0.74
C ALA A 103 18.64 -2.84 -0.32
N TYR A 104 19.62 -2.29 -1.05
CA TYR A 104 19.36 -1.40 -2.16
C TYR A 104 18.55 -2.07 -3.27
N ILE A 105 18.89 -3.33 -3.60
CA ILE A 105 18.12 -4.15 -4.54
C ILE A 105 16.70 -4.39 -4.02
N ALA A 106 16.57 -4.75 -2.75
CA ALA A 106 15.28 -5.03 -2.12
C ALA A 106 14.32 -3.82 -2.16
N ILE A 107 14.84 -2.59 -1.99
CA ILE A 107 14.05 -1.36 -2.08
C ILE A 107 13.47 -1.16 -3.48
N HIS A 108 14.29 -1.36 -4.52
CA HIS A 108 13.82 -1.24 -5.90
C HIS A 108 12.80 -2.32 -6.25
N LEU A 109 13.06 -3.57 -5.85
CA LEU A 109 12.11 -4.67 -6.00
C LEU A 109 10.78 -4.35 -5.31
N ARG A 110 10.80 -3.86 -4.06
CA ARG A 110 9.58 -3.46 -3.35
C ARG A 110 8.77 -2.43 -4.13
N PHE A 111 9.45 -1.43 -4.70
CA PHE A 111 8.78 -0.40 -5.49
C PHE A 111 8.17 -0.98 -6.78
N ASP A 112 8.94 -1.80 -7.51
CA ASP A 112 8.51 -2.34 -8.80
C ASP A 112 7.42 -3.43 -8.68
N THR A 113 7.40 -4.17 -7.57
CA THR A 113 6.39 -5.21 -7.32
C THR A 113 5.10 -4.68 -6.71
N THR A 114 5.09 -3.42 -6.26
CA THR A 114 3.89 -2.83 -5.66
C THR A 114 2.95 -2.31 -6.72
N TRP A 115 1.73 -2.87 -6.74
CA TRP A 115 0.65 -2.50 -7.64
C TRP A 115 -0.67 -2.33 -6.91
N TYR A 116 -1.44 -1.37 -7.33
CA TYR A 116 -2.80 -1.11 -6.89
C TYR A 116 -3.73 -1.23 -8.07
N VAL A 117 -4.73 -2.08 -7.96
CA VAL A 117 -5.74 -2.29 -9.00
C VAL A 117 -7.12 -2.08 -8.38
N MET A 118 -7.89 -1.19 -8.97
CA MET A 118 -9.19 -0.79 -8.48
C MET A 118 -10.23 -1.03 -9.56
N THR A 119 -11.29 -1.75 -9.20
CA THR A 119 -12.51 -1.91 -10.01
C THR A 119 -13.65 -1.11 -9.43
N GLU A 120 -14.86 -1.23 -9.94
CA GLU A 120 -16.03 -0.57 -9.35
C GLU A 120 -16.45 -1.19 -8.02
N ARG A 121 -16.09 -2.47 -7.76
CA ARG A 121 -16.53 -3.24 -6.59
C ARG A 121 -15.41 -3.60 -5.62
N SER A 122 -14.16 -3.59 -6.07
CA SER A 122 -13.05 -4.09 -5.25
C SER A 122 -11.76 -3.33 -5.50
N LEU A 123 -10.90 -3.37 -4.47
CA LEU A 123 -9.52 -2.89 -4.49
C LEU A 123 -8.59 -4.08 -4.28
N ARG A 124 -7.66 -4.32 -5.20
CA ARG A 124 -6.59 -5.30 -5.04
C ARG A 124 -5.26 -4.59 -4.85
N ILE A 125 -4.56 -4.99 -3.81
CA ILE A 125 -3.24 -4.50 -3.45
C ILE A 125 -2.27 -5.66 -3.59
N ARG A 126 -1.27 -5.51 -4.46
CA ARG A 126 -0.14 -6.44 -4.58
C ARG A 126 1.09 -5.75 -4.05
N ARG A 127 1.80 -6.41 -3.13
CA ARG A 127 3.07 -5.93 -2.58
C ARG A 127 3.92 -7.10 -2.12
N GLY A 128 5.22 -6.90 -2.04
CA GLY A 128 6.16 -7.87 -1.51
C GLY A 128 7.48 -7.86 -2.27
N ILE A 129 8.53 -8.39 -1.65
CA ILE A 129 9.87 -8.51 -2.24
C ILE A 129 10.16 -9.98 -2.54
N TRP A 130 10.19 -10.82 -1.50
CA TRP A 130 10.46 -12.26 -1.59
C TRP A 130 9.18 -13.08 -1.71
N VAL A 131 8.14 -12.64 -1.04
CA VAL A 131 6.80 -13.23 -1.09
C VAL A 131 5.83 -12.15 -1.55
N LEU A 132 5.12 -12.40 -2.63
CA LEU A 132 4.07 -11.52 -3.13
C LEU A 132 2.80 -11.75 -2.31
N HIS A 133 2.36 -10.71 -1.64
CA HIS A 133 1.08 -10.68 -0.95
C HIS A 133 0.06 -9.94 -1.79
N GLU A 134 -1.03 -10.61 -2.12
CA GLU A 134 -2.17 -10.00 -2.78
C GLU A 134 -3.34 -9.96 -1.80
N THR A 135 -3.84 -8.78 -1.54
CA THR A 135 -5.03 -8.57 -0.73
C THR A 135 -6.11 -7.97 -1.61
N THR A 136 -7.27 -8.61 -1.65
CA THR A 136 -8.45 -8.07 -2.34
C THR A 136 -9.49 -7.66 -1.31
N ILE A 137 -9.94 -6.43 -1.39
CA ILE A 137 -10.94 -5.83 -0.51
C ILE A 137 -12.14 -5.46 -1.37
N THR A 138 -13.33 -5.95 -1.04
CA THR A 138 -14.59 -5.50 -1.62
C THR A 138 -15.05 -4.25 -0.92
N PHE A 139 -15.56 -3.28 -1.67
CA PHE A 139 -15.97 -2.00 -1.08
C PHE A 139 -17.14 -2.15 -0.09
N GLU A 140 -17.96 -3.15 -0.25
CA GLU A 140 -19.05 -3.48 0.70
C GLU A 140 -18.55 -3.77 2.13
N ASN A 141 -17.32 -4.28 2.26
CA ASN A 141 -16.70 -4.60 3.54
C ASN A 141 -15.88 -3.44 4.13
N VAL A 142 -15.73 -2.32 3.41
CA VAL A 142 -14.97 -1.17 3.87
C VAL A 142 -15.77 -0.39 4.90
N GLN A 143 -15.15 -0.14 6.05
CA GLN A 143 -15.73 0.64 7.14
C GLN A 143 -15.17 2.05 7.23
N ASN A 144 -13.84 2.16 6.99
CA ASN A 144 -13.16 3.44 7.14
C ASN A 144 -12.02 3.58 6.12
N VAL A 145 -11.74 4.82 5.72
CA VAL A 145 -10.62 5.15 4.83
C VAL A 145 -9.88 6.34 5.40
N VAL A 146 -8.64 6.11 5.83
CA VAL A 146 -7.80 7.11 6.50
C VAL A 146 -6.60 7.46 5.62
N VAL A 147 -6.30 8.74 5.50
CA VAL A 147 -5.07 9.22 4.86
C VAL A 147 -4.06 9.59 5.94
N ASN A 148 -2.89 8.96 5.89
CA ASN A 148 -1.79 9.21 6.80
C ASN A 148 -0.60 9.81 6.04
N GLN A 149 -0.13 10.96 6.50
CA GLN A 149 1.01 11.65 5.91
C GLN A 149 1.94 12.20 7.00
N GLY A 150 3.13 11.62 7.13
CA GLY A 150 4.18 12.13 8.00
C GLY A 150 4.94 13.32 7.40
N PRO A 151 5.75 14.04 8.21
CA PRO A 151 6.49 15.23 7.73
C PRO A 151 7.47 14.90 6.60
N VAL A 152 8.17 13.78 6.66
CA VAL A 152 9.09 13.36 5.60
C VAL A 152 8.32 12.94 4.34
N GLN A 153 7.18 12.27 4.48
CA GLN A 153 6.32 11.91 3.35
C GLN A 153 5.79 13.16 2.63
N ARG A 154 5.43 14.20 3.41
CA ARG A 154 5.01 15.51 2.88
C ARG A 154 6.10 16.17 2.04
N TYR A 155 7.35 16.09 2.50
CA TYR A 155 8.51 16.61 1.73
C TYR A 155 8.65 15.90 0.37
N PHE A 156 8.37 14.61 0.29
CA PHE A 156 8.41 13.85 -0.97
C PHE A 156 7.09 13.88 -1.77
N GLY A 157 6.07 14.60 -1.29
CA GLY A 157 4.77 14.71 -1.96
C GLY A 157 4.01 13.39 -2.03
N ILE A 158 4.11 12.56 -0.98
CA ILE A 158 3.46 11.25 -0.90
C ILE A 158 2.67 11.12 0.40
N ALA A 159 1.65 10.25 0.39
CA ALA A 159 0.90 9.86 1.56
C ALA A 159 0.53 8.37 1.48
N ASN A 160 0.01 7.83 2.57
CA ASN A 160 -0.51 6.48 2.64
C ASN A 160 -2.02 6.52 2.83
N VAL A 161 -2.73 5.63 2.13
CA VAL A 161 -4.17 5.44 2.32
C VAL A 161 -4.39 4.08 2.98
N VAL A 162 -5.03 4.09 4.14
CA VAL A 162 -5.40 2.90 4.89
C VAL A 162 -6.89 2.65 4.70
N VAL A 163 -7.24 1.46 4.25
CA VAL A 163 -8.62 1.00 4.06
C VAL A 163 -8.90 -0.07 5.10
N GLU A 164 -9.80 0.21 6.02
CA GLU A 164 -10.20 -0.70 7.10
C GLU A 164 -11.48 -1.43 6.72
N THR A 165 -11.53 -2.75 6.98
CA THR A 165 -12.68 -3.59 6.64
C THR A 165 -13.38 -4.12 7.90
N ALA A 166 -14.64 -4.48 7.75
CA ALA A 166 -15.42 -5.14 8.78
C ALA A 166 -14.76 -6.46 9.22
N GLY A 167 -14.66 -6.70 10.53
CA GLY A 167 -14.03 -7.89 11.11
C GLY A 167 -12.65 -7.66 11.71
N GLY A 168 -12.07 -6.48 11.56
CA GLY A 168 -10.74 -6.11 12.11
C GLY A 168 -10.78 -5.50 13.52
N GLY A 169 -11.80 -5.73 14.29
CA GLY A 169 -11.90 -5.23 15.65
C GLY A 169 -10.94 -5.94 16.60
N GLY A 170 -9.83 -5.29 16.97
CA GLY A 170 -9.01 -5.76 18.06
C GLY A 170 -7.48 -5.75 17.87
N GLY A 171 -6.95 -4.73 17.25
CA GLY A 171 -5.50 -4.49 17.29
C GLY A 171 -5.22 -3.06 17.70
N GLY A 172 -4.91 -2.84 18.98
CA GLY A 172 -4.69 -1.54 19.60
C GLY A 172 -3.79 -0.63 18.77
N GLY A 173 -4.40 0.30 18.06
CA GLY A 173 -3.73 1.41 17.42
C GLY A 173 -3.43 2.50 18.44
N GLY A 174 -2.28 2.40 19.13
CA GLY A 174 -1.72 3.55 19.80
C GLY A 174 -1.30 4.60 18.77
N PRO A 175 -1.30 5.91 19.10
CA PRO A 175 -1.01 7.00 18.15
C PRO A 175 0.41 6.99 17.56
N HIS A 176 1.24 6.02 17.90
CA HIS A 176 2.62 5.88 17.44
C HIS A 176 2.97 4.51 16.84
N GLY A 177 1.97 3.66 16.54
CA GLY A 177 2.21 2.39 15.88
C GLY A 177 2.62 2.55 14.42
N GLN A 178 3.90 2.84 14.16
CA GLN A 178 4.51 2.62 12.85
C GLN A 178 4.59 1.11 12.60
N HIS A 179 3.53 0.50 12.14
CA HIS A 179 3.57 -0.87 11.68
C HIS A 179 4.25 -0.94 10.32
N HIS A 180 5.59 -1.02 10.34
CA HIS A 180 6.35 -1.51 9.20
C HIS A 180 5.98 -2.98 8.95
N GLY A 181 5.12 -3.21 7.96
CA GLY A 181 5.14 -4.47 7.23
C GLY A 181 4.05 -5.50 7.42
N THR A 182 3.20 -5.44 8.41
CA THR A 182 2.04 -6.35 8.51
C THR A 182 0.77 -5.55 8.65
N SER A 183 0.10 -5.27 7.51
CA SER A 183 -1.33 -4.96 7.57
C SER A 183 -2.00 -6.17 8.21
N GLY A 184 -2.71 -5.94 9.30
CA GLY A 184 -3.59 -6.96 9.88
C GLY A 184 -4.47 -7.55 8.76
N ALA A 185 -4.95 -8.77 8.92
CA ALA A 185 -5.71 -9.50 7.91
C ALA A 185 -6.94 -8.72 7.37
N HIS A 186 -7.28 -7.58 7.98
CA HIS A 186 -8.46 -6.77 7.70
C HIS A 186 -8.16 -5.32 7.31
N GLN A 187 -6.91 -5.01 6.91
CA GLN A 187 -6.52 -3.67 6.48
C GLN A 187 -5.83 -3.71 5.12
N GLY A 188 -6.27 -2.85 4.20
CA GLY A 188 -5.57 -2.55 2.95
C GLY A 188 -4.73 -1.30 3.10
N LEU A 189 -3.45 -1.37 2.77
CA LEU A 189 -2.54 -0.24 2.84
C LEU A 189 -2.01 0.09 1.45
N LEU A 190 -2.36 1.28 0.95
CA LEU A 190 -1.80 1.87 -0.25
C LEU A 190 -0.68 2.83 0.17
N GLU A 191 0.57 2.42 -0.06
CA GLU A 191 1.73 3.19 0.37
C GLU A 191 2.23 4.13 -0.74
N GLY A 192 2.64 5.33 -0.35
CA GLY A 192 3.40 6.22 -1.22
C GLY A 192 2.67 6.73 -2.45
N VAL A 193 1.39 7.02 -2.33
CA VAL A 193 0.60 7.64 -3.40
C VAL A 193 0.70 9.16 -3.34
N SER A 194 0.70 9.82 -4.51
CA SER A 194 0.78 11.30 -4.58
C SER A 194 -0.59 11.97 -4.43
N ASN A 195 -1.66 11.27 -4.81
CA ASN A 195 -3.03 11.79 -4.85
C ASN A 195 -3.93 11.04 -3.84
N ALA A 196 -3.46 10.93 -2.59
CA ALA A 196 -4.13 10.14 -1.56
C ALA A 196 -5.57 10.60 -1.27
N GLU A 197 -5.83 11.91 -1.29
CA GLU A 197 -7.17 12.47 -1.08
C GLU A 197 -8.12 12.09 -2.21
N GLU A 198 -7.67 12.18 -3.45
CA GLU A 198 -8.47 11.77 -4.63
C GLU A 198 -8.80 10.28 -4.60
N ILE A 199 -7.81 9.45 -4.22
CA ILE A 199 -8.00 8.00 -4.07
C ILE A 199 -8.99 7.71 -2.94
N ARG A 200 -8.88 8.36 -1.78
CA ARG A 200 -9.83 8.24 -0.69
C ARG A 200 -11.24 8.59 -1.16
N ASP A 201 -11.40 9.73 -1.81
CA ASP A 201 -12.70 10.21 -2.27
C ASP A 201 -13.29 9.30 -3.36
N LEU A 202 -12.45 8.72 -4.21
CA LEU A 202 -12.86 7.71 -5.18
C LEU A 202 -13.37 6.44 -4.50
N ILE A 203 -12.64 5.92 -3.50
CA ILE A 203 -13.06 4.76 -2.71
C ILE A 203 -14.40 5.04 -2.01
N LEU A 204 -14.54 6.20 -1.38
CA LEU A 204 -15.78 6.58 -0.69
C LEU A 204 -16.97 6.74 -1.65
N ARG A 205 -16.74 7.24 -2.87
CA ARG A 205 -17.79 7.28 -3.91
C ARG A 205 -18.23 5.90 -4.35
N ARG A 206 -17.27 4.97 -4.55
CA ARG A 206 -17.57 3.58 -4.94
C ARG A 206 -18.26 2.82 -3.81
N LEU A 207 -17.84 3.05 -2.56
CA LEU A 207 -18.52 2.51 -1.38
C LEU A 207 -20.00 2.92 -1.31
N ARG A 208 -20.31 4.20 -1.49
CA ARG A 208 -21.71 4.67 -1.50
C ARG A 208 -22.53 3.99 -2.59
N ARG A 209 -21.98 3.86 -3.79
CA ARG A 209 -22.68 3.18 -4.90
C ARG A 209 -22.93 1.69 -4.61
N SER A 210 -21.97 0.98 -4.03
CA SER A 210 -22.14 -0.44 -3.69
C SER A 210 -23.19 -0.66 -2.61
N THR A 211 -23.29 0.24 -1.64
CA THR A 211 -24.30 0.19 -0.56
C THR A 211 -25.69 0.50 -1.11
N THR A 212 -25.82 1.46 -2.03
CA THR A 212 -27.09 1.84 -2.63
C THR A 212 -27.62 0.78 -3.59
N SER A 213 -26.76 0.05 -4.30
CA SER A 213 -27.18 -1.02 -5.21
C SER A 213 -27.85 -2.22 -4.52
N GLY A 214 -27.66 -2.37 -3.20
CA GLY A 214 -28.34 -3.39 -2.38
C GLY A 214 -29.72 -2.98 -1.88
N LEU A 215 -30.05 -1.67 -1.90
CA LEU A 215 -31.32 -1.12 -1.39
C LEU A 215 -32.34 -0.73 -2.50
N GLY A 216 -32.04 -1.03 -3.77
CA GLY A 216 -32.79 -0.53 -4.92
C GLY A 216 -32.37 0.90 -5.26
N ASP A 217 -32.41 1.23 -6.55
CA ASP A 217 -32.07 2.57 -7.03
C ASP A 217 -32.91 3.65 -6.30
N GLU A 218 -32.26 4.49 -5.49
CA GLU A 218 -32.93 5.70 -4.96
C GLU A 218 -33.47 6.61 -6.09
N ALA A 219 -32.98 6.47 -7.31
CA ALA A 219 -33.54 7.12 -8.49
C ALA A 219 -34.94 6.60 -8.85
N ALA A 220 -35.37 5.45 -8.31
CA ALA A 220 -36.73 4.94 -8.44
C ALA A 220 -37.65 5.43 -7.29
N VAL A 221 -37.11 6.10 -6.27
CA VAL A 221 -37.86 6.60 -5.11
C VAL A 221 -38.32 8.05 -5.29
N GLU A 222 -37.95 8.74 -6.38
CA GLU A 222 -38.55 10.03 -6.76
C GLU A 222 -39.85 9.91 -7.57
N SER A 223 -40.42 8.74 -7.72
CA SER A 223 -41.85 8.68 -7.99
C SER A 223 -42.58 9.08 -6.69
N PRO A 224 -43.36 10.14 -6.67
CA PRO A 224 -44.18 10.46 -5.50
C PRO A 224 -44.96 9.21 -5.16
N HIS A 225 -44.81 8.69 -3.95
CA HIS A 225 -45.60 7.58 -3.46
C HIS A 225 -47.07 7.98 -3.51
N THR A 226 -47.64 7.85 -4.69
CA THR A 226 -49.08 7.95 -4.91
C THR A 226 -49.64 6.71 -4.25
N TRP A 227 -50.12 6.87 -3.03
CA TRP A 227 -50.88 5.84 -2.34
C TRP A 227 -52.00 5.40 -3.25
N LEU A 228 -51.91 4.19 -3.80
CA LEU A 228 -53.01 3.63 -4.54
C LEU A 228 -54.21 3.51 -3.60
N PRO A 229 -55.46 3.75 -4.07
CA PRO A 229 -56.65 3.62 -3.26
C PRO A 229 -56.72 2.31 -2.48
N GLU A 230 -56.20 1.26 -3.01
CA GLU A 230 -56.07 -0.09 -2.42
C GLU A 230 -55.21 -0.09 -1.15
N HIS A 231 -54.09 0.65 -1.14
CA HIS A 231 -53.22 0.75 0.03
C HIS A 231 -53.88 1.53 1.17
N VAL A 232 -54.68 2.55 0.82
CA VAL A 232 -55.42 3.33 1.79
C VAL A 232 -56.57 2.50 2.40
N PHE A 233 -57.19 1.63 1.61
CA PHE A 233 -58.23 0.72 2.08
C PHE A 233 -57.69 -0.27 3.10
N VAL A 234 -56.56 -0.95 2.81
CA VAL A 234 -55.90 -1.90 3.71
C VAL A 234 -55.49 -1.25 5.02
N LEU A 235 -54.95 -0.02 4.97
CA LEU A 235 -54.55 0.73 6.16
C LEU A 235 -55.77 1.10 7.03
N ARG A 236 -56.91 1.40 6.41
CA ARG A 236 -58.16 1.64 7.15
C ARG A 236 -58.68 0.37 7.84
N GLU A 237 -58.60 -0.76 7.15
CA GLU A 237 -59.04 -2.03 7.70
C GLU A 237 -58.17 -2.45 8.90
N ILE A 238 -56.82 -2.33 8.78
CA ILE A 238 -55.91 -2.56 9.90
C ILE A 238 -56.24 -1.66 11.08
N ARG A 239 -56.52 -0.40 10.84
CA ARG A 239 -56.89 0.54 11.89
C ARG A 239 -58.21 0.16 12.58
N SER A 240 -59.22 -0.30 11.83
CA SER A 240 -60.52 -0.72 12.39
C SER A 240 -60.35 -1.99 13.24
N LEU A 241 -59.54 -2.93 12.83
CA LEU A 241 -59.25 -4.16 13.59
C LEU A 241 -58.51 -3.85 14.91
N LEU A 242 -57.58 -2.91 14.90
CA LEU A 242 -56.88 -2.47 16.12
C LEU A 242 -57.80 -1.72 17.12
N GLN A 243 -58.81 -1.01 16.63
CA GLN A 243 -59.78 -0.33 17.50
C GLN A 243 -60.83 -1.28 18.09
N THR A 244 -61.04 -2.43 17.48
CA THR A 244 -62.02 -3.42 17.98
C THR A 244 -61.39 -4.40 18.99
N SER A 245 -60.05 -4.40 19.12
CA SER A 245 -59.29 -5.23 20.05
C SER A 245 -58.98 -4.58 21.40
N GLN A 246 -59.45 -3.36 21.65
CA GLN A 246 -59.42 -2.67 22.94
C GLN A 246 -60.83 -2.69 23.58
#